data_311d8d7997d57b5b44ba44a1cdc587d4
#
_entry.id   311d8d7997d57b5b44ba44a1cdc587d4
#
_cell.length_a   1.000
_cell.length_b   1.000
_cell.length_c   1.000
_cell.angle_alpha   90.00
_cell.angle_beta   90.00
_cell.angle_gamma   90.00
#
_symmetry.space_group_name_H-M   'P 1'
#
loop_
_entity.id
_entity.type
_entity.pdbx_description
1 polymer ?
#
loop_
_entity_poly.entity_id
_entity_poly.type
_entity_poly.pdbx_seq_one_letter_code
_entity_poly.pdbx_strand_id
1 'polypeptide(L)'
;MTQDIIIAGGGRVGFQTAELLAARDEDVTIIEEDEDRVTEIADAWIATVIEGDASDPDILKQAGIDDADTIAALTELTGLNLAVCLLATQLAEGIRTVARVDLETDGAYDQFVDAVVYPEEAGARVAANKTAGSEVQTLAGVTGDIEIIEIRVAEDAPAAGRTLAEVSFPAGTLVISGPDGSQISQPETTLTPGSQYVVAVESGVVDEVLQLMRG
;
A
#
# COMPACT_ATOMS: atom_id res chain seq x y z
N MET A 1 9.39 18.62 -3.42
CA MET A 1 8.74 19.59 -2.52
C MET A 1 8.23 18.76 -1.37
N THR A 2 8.53 19.15 -0.15
CA THR A 2 7.95 18.55 1.05
C THR A 2 6.46 18.85 1.05
N GLN A 3 5.62 17.88 1.40
CA GLN A 3 4.17 18.06 1.53
C GLN A 3 3.81 18.22 3.01
N ASP A 4 2.82 19.08 3.28
CA ASP A 4 2.22 19.23 4.59
C ASP A 4 1.02 18.28 4.70
N ILE A 5 1.15 17.25 5.53
CA ILE A 5 0.18 16.14 5.61
C ILE A 5 -0.42 16.06 7.02
N ILE A 6 -1.75 16.09 7.08
CA ILE A 6 -2.48 15.85 8.33
C ILE A 6 -3.00 14.42 8.34
N ILE A 7 -2.77 13.71 9.46
CA ILE A 7 -3.32 12.37 9.71
C ILE A 7 -4.32 12.47 10.87
N ALA A 8 -5.59 12.17 10.60
CA ALA A 8 -6.60 12.04 11.62
C ALA A 8 -6.66 10.59 12.12
N GLY A 9 -6.30 10.39 13.38
CA GLY A 9 -6.18 9.10 14.05
C GLY A 9 -4.74 8.59 14.12
N GLY A 10 -4.15 8.62 15.32
CA GLY A 10 -2.80 8.14 15.63
C GLY A 10 -2.73 6.66 16.00
N GLY A 11 -3.78 5.87 15.72
CA GLY A 11 -3.79 4.43 15.90
C GLY A 11 -2.72 3.72 15.08
N ARG A 12 -2.76 2.38 15.04
CA ARG A 12 -1.71 1.56 14.37
C ARG A 12 -1.48 1.95 12.91
N VAL A 13 -2.54 2.16 12.13
CA VAL A 13 -2.43 2.51 10.71
C VAL A 13 -1.89 3.93 10.55
N GLY A 14 -2.48 4.91 11.25
CA GLY A 14 -2.06 6.32 11.16
C GLY A 14 -0.62 6.52 11.59
N PHE A 15 -0.23 5.95 12.73
CA PHE A 15 1.15 6.06 13.23
C PHE A 15 2.18 5.45 12.26
N GLN A 16 1.94 4.23 11.76
CA GLN A 16 2.84 3.61 10.78
C GLN A 16 2.89 4.37 9.45
N THR A 17 1.76 4.97 9.04
CA THR A 17 1.73 5.83 7.86
C THR A 17 2.59 7.07 8.08
N ALA A 18 2.50 7.70 9.27
CA ALA A 18 3.33 8.85 9.64
C ALA A 18 4.82 8.50 9.63
N GLU A 19 5.24 7.35 10.19
CA GLU A 19 6.63 6.89 10.14
C GLU A 19 7.15 6.77 8.70
N LEU A 20 6.34 6.20 7.81
CA LEU A 20 6.72 6.02 6.40
C LEU A 20 6.79 7.34 5.63
N LEU A 21 5.94 8.32 5.96
CA LEU A 21 5.95 9.65 5.35
C LEU A 21 7.13 10.49 5.88
N ALA A 22 7.36 10.48 7.19
CA ALA A 22 8.53 11.14 7.79
C ALA A 22 9.86 10.60 7.24
N ALA A 23 9.95 9.30 6.96
CA ALA A 23 11.13 8.70 6.31
C ALA A 23 11.33 9.15 4.84
N ARG A 24 10.35 9.85 4.26
CA ARG A 24 10.42 10.48 2.92
C ARG A 24 10.62 11.99 3.00
N ASP A 25 10.94 12.51 4.19
CA ASP A 25 11.10 13.94 4.48
C ASP A 25 9.82 14.75 4.27
N GLU A 26 8.61 14.15 4.49
CA GLU A 26 7.34 14.88 4.49
C GLU A 26 7.03 15.43 5.89
N ASP A 27 6.37 16.60 5.96
CA ASP A 27 5.93 17.21 7.21
C ASP A 27 4.58 16.63 7.65
N VAL A 28 4.56 15.95 8.78
CA VAL A 28 3.37 15.23 9.25
C VAL A 28 2.85 15.80 10.55
N THR A 29 1.55 16.10 10.60
CA THR A 29 0.81 16.41 11.81
C THR A 29 -0.23 15.33 12.07
N ILE A 30 -0.24 14.74 13.27
CA ILE A 30 -1.23 13.72 13.69
C ILE A 30 -2.23 14.37 14.65
N ILE A 31 -3.51 14.16 14.43
CA ILE A 31 -4.58 14.48 15.38
C ILE A 31 -5.01 13.17 16.03
N GLU A 32 -5.00 13.14 17.37
CA GLU A 32 -5.35 11.96 18.16
C GLU A 32 -6.12 12.39 19.41
N GLU A 33 -7.18 11.67 19.78
CA GLU A 33 -8.04 12.00 20.92
C GLU A 33 -7.60 11.33 22.23
N ASP A 34 -6.86 10.21 22.14
CA ASP A 34 -6.39 9.45 23.29
C ASP A 34 -5.09 10.05 23.84
N GLU A 35 -5.11 10.56 25.09
CA GLU A 35 -3.99 11.24 25.75
C GLU A 35 -2.76 10.33 25.91
N ASP A 36 -2.96 9.03 26.19
CA ASP A 36 -1.85 8.08 26.32
C ASP A 36 -1.17 7.89 24.95
N ARG A 37 -1.98 7.81 23.90
CA ARG A 37 -1.51 7.67 22.54
C ARG A 37 -0.81 8.90 22.02
N VAL A 38 -1.31 10.10 22.36
CA VAL A 38 -0.66 11.40 22.08
C VAL A 38 0.75 11.42 22.65
N THR A 39 0.90 10.99 23.91
CA THR A 39 2.21 10.92 24.57
C THR A 39 3.17 9.97 23.84
N GLU A 40 2.71 8.77 23.47
CA GLU A 40 3.53 7.79 22.71
C GLU A 40 4.00 8.36 21.36
N ILE A 41 3.11 9.04 20.62
CA ILE A 41 3.43 9.64 19.33
C ILE A 41 4.45 10.76 19.49
N ALA A 42 4.26 11.63 20.49
CA ALA A 42 5.17 12.74 20.77
C ALA A 42 6.59 12.25 21.10
N ASP A 43 6.71 11.16 21.87
CA ASP A 43 7.98 10.55 22.24
C ASP A 43 8.72 9.90 21.06
N ALA A 44 8.02 9.57 19.97
CA ALA A 44 8.63 9.00 18.77
C ALA A 44 9.35 10.03 17.88
N TRP A 45 9.06 11.32 18.03
CA TRP A 45 9.67 12.44 17.28
C TRP A 45 9.57 12.33 15.75
N ILE A 46 8.50 11.72 15.25
CA ILE A 46 8.28 11.51 13.81
C ILE A 46 7.27 12.50 13.21
N ALA A 47 6.45 13.13 14.04
CA ALA A 47 5.38 14.02 13.62
C ALA A 47 5.08 15.04 14.70
N THR A 48 4.47 16.17 14.32
CA THR A 48 3.76 17.03 15.24
C THR A 48 2.48 16.31 15.68
N VAL A 49 2.13 16.33 16.97
CA VAL A 49 0.89 15.72 17.45
C VAL A 49 0.00 16.77 18.09
N ILE A 50 -1.29 16.70 17.81
CA ILE A 50 -2.34 17.56 18.37
C ILE A 50 -3.37 16.65 19.02
N GLU A 51 -3.59 16.87 20.31
CA GLU A 51 -4.64 16.20 21.07
C GLU A 51 -6.00 16.81 20.72
N GLY A 52 -6.95 15.98 20.25
CA GLY A 52 -8.30 16.43 19.97
C GLY A 52 -9.07 15.52 19.04
N ASP A 53 -10.36 15.85 18.87
CA ASP A 53 -11.27 15.19 17.96
C ASP A 53 -11.11 15.80 16.55
N ALA A 54 -10.70 15.00 15.58
CA ALA A 54 -10.52 15.43 14.18
C ALA A 54 -11.85 15.82 13.49
N SER A 55 -13.00 15.51 14.06
CA SER A 55 -14.29 16.01 13.58
C SER A 55 -14.61 17.43 14.04
N ASP A 56 -13.81 18.01 14.92
CA ASP A 56 -13.93 19.41 15.34
C ASP A 56 -13.16 20.32 14.35
N PRO A 57 -13.87 21.26 13.66
CA PRO A 57 -13.21 22.19 12.74
C PRO A 57 -12.12 23.06 13.38
N ASP A 58 -12.20 23.35 14.69
CA ASP A 58 -11.19 24.17 15.35
C ASP A 58 -9.91 23.36 15.61
N ILE A 59 -10.00 22.06 15.83
CA ILE A 59 -8.85 21.15 15.91
C ILE A 59 -8.21 21.00 14.54
N LEU A 60 -8.98 20.87 13.46
CA LEU A 60 -8.42 20.84 12.10
C LEU A 60 -7.68 22.14 11.76
N LYS A 61 -8.19 23.30 12.15
CA LYS A 61 -7.48 24.58 11.99
C LYS A 61 -6.20 24.65 12.82
N GLN A 62 -6.23 24.15 14.06
CA GLN A 62 -5.03 24.07 14.88
C GLN A 62 -3.96 23.18 14.25
N ALA A 63 -4.37 22.13 13.52
CA ALA A 63 -3.50 21.25 12.77
C ALA A 63 -2.96 21.87 11.46
N GLY A 64 -3.41 23.07 11.09
CA GLY A 64 -2.94 23.78 9.90
C GLY A 64 -3.66 23.38 8.63
N ILE A 65 -4.94 22.98 8.71
CA ILE A 65 -5.71 22.49 7.56
C ILE A 65 -5.74 23.49 6.40
N ASP A 66 -5.68 24.78 6.68
CA ASP A 66 -5.77 25.85 5.68
C ASP A 66 -4.58 25.83 4.69
N ASP A 67 -3.43 25.31 5.12
CA ASP A 67 -2.17 25.27 4.35
C ASP A 67 -1.75 23.82 4.00
N ALA A 68 -2.48 22.80 4.47
CA ALA A 68 -2.14 21.40 4.24
C ALA A 68 -2.41 20.96 2.79
N ASP A 69 -1.50 20.17 2.24
CA ASP A 69 -1.64 19.55 0.91
C ASP A 69 -2.59 18.34 0.94
N THR A 70 -2.55 17.57 2.04
CA THR A 70 -3.31 16.31 2.16
C THR A 70 -3.81 16.09 3.58
N ILE A 71 -5.03 15.57 3.69
CA ILE A 71 -5.53 14.96 4.92
C ILE A 71 -5.82 13.49 4.71
N ALA A 72 -5.29 12.64 5.61
CA ALA A 72 -5.57 11.21 5.66
C ALA A 72 -6.33 10.86 6.93
N ALA A 73 -7.61 10.54 6.82
CA ALA A 73 -8.45 10.09 7.93
C ALA A 73 -8.34 8.57 8.08
N LEU A 74 -7.59 8.13 9.11
CA LEU A 74 -7.14 6.75 9.29
C LEU A 74 -7.60 6.14 10.63
N THR A 75 -8.70 6.67 11.22
CA THR A 75 -9.31 6.10 12.42
C THR A 75 -9.95 4.73 12.12
N GLU A 76 -10.42 4.04 13.14
CA GLU A 76 -11.12 2.75 12.98
C GLU A 76 -12.57 2.90 12.48
N LEU A 77 -13.09 4.13 12.38
CA LEU A 77 -14.49 4.41 12.06
C LEU A 77 -14.64 5.00 10.66
N THR A 78 -15.07 4.19 9.69
CA THR A 78 -15.32 4.63 8.29
C THR A 78 -16.15 5.91 8.22
N GLY A 79 -17.26 6.00 8.98
CA GLY A 79 -18.13 7.19 8.97
C GLY A 79 -17.42 8.44 9.47
N LEU A 80 -16.57 8.35 10.49
CA LEU A 80 -15.76 9.46 10.99
C LEU A 80 -14.72 9.88 9.95
N ASN A 81 -14.03 8.93 9.34
CA ASN A 81 -13.03 9.20 8.30
C ASN A 81 -13.63 9.98 7.12
N LEU A 82 -14.81 9.58 6.65
CA LEU A 82 -15.51 10.31 5.59
C LEU A 82 -15.95 11.71 6.05
N ALA A 83 -16.46 11.85 7.29
CA ALA A 83 -16.85 13.15 7.84
C ALA A 83 -15.67 14.11 7.94
N VAL A 84 -14.51 13.65 8.42
CA VAL A 84 -13.26 14.43 8.50
C VAL A 84 -12.83 14.89 7.10
N CYS A 85 -12.81 14.00 6.11
CA CYS A 85 -12.46 14.36 4.73
C CYS A 85 -13.43 15.40 4.14
N LEU A 86 -14.74 15.25 4.37
CA LEU A 86 -15.74 16.22 3.91
C LEU A 86 -15.60 17.58 4.61
N LEU A 87 -15.29 17.61 5.90
CA LEU A 87 -15.00 18.85 6.62
C LEU A 87 -13.75 19.53 6.07
N ALA A 88 -12.70 18.76 5.81
CA ALA A 88 -11.45 19.27 5.26
C ALA A 88 -11.68 19.98 3.91
N THR A 89 -12.48 19.41 3.00
CA THR A 89 -12.81 20.05 1.71
C THR A 89 -13.61 21.34 1.86
N GLN A 90 -14.30 21.54 2.99
CA GLN A 90 -14.99 22.79 3.27
C GLN A 90 -14.08 23.85 3.91
N LEU A 91 -13.01 23.44 4.58
CA LEU A 91 -12.07 24.33 5.25
C LEU A 91 -10.91 24.75 4.33
N ALA A 92 -10.42 23.84 3.49
CA ALA A 92 -9.29 24.09 2.61
C ALA A 92 -9.62 23.75 1.14
N GLU A 93 -9.50 24.73 0.27
CA GLU A 93 -9.77 24.56 -1.17
C GLU A 93 -8.60 23.75 -1.81
N GLY A 94 -8.96 22.67 -2.48
CA GLY A 94 -7.99 21.84 -3.23
C GLY A 94 -7.18 20.86 -2.38
N ILE A 95 -7.47 20.74 -1.08
CA ILE A 95 -6.84 19.71 -0.24
C ILE A 95 -7.17 18.33 -0.76
N ARG A 96 -6.15 17.46 -0.83
CA ARG A 96 -6.31 16.05 -1.16
C ARG A 96 -6.84 15.28 0.06
N THR A 97 -7.82 14.41 -0.16
CA THR A 97 -8.45 13.62 0.90
C THR A 97 -8.21 12.12 0.72
N VAL A 98 -7.83 11.45 1.81
CA VAL A 98 -7.65 10.00 1.85
C VAL A 98 -8.45 9.45 3.03
N ALA A 99 -9.32 8.47 2.79
CA ALA A 99 -10.12 7.85 3.84
C ALA A 99 -9.84 6.36 4.00
N ARG A 100 -9.63 5.91 5.24
CA ARG A 100 -9.67 4.49 5.57
C ARG A 100 -11.12 4.02 5.62
N VAL A 101 -11.36 2.87 4.99
CA VAL A 101 -12.66 2.20 4.95
C VAL A 101 -12.48 0.74 5.32
N ASP A 102 -13.40 0.19 6.13
CA ASP A 102 -13.27 -1.17 6.67
C ASP A 102 -13.53 -2.25 5.62
N LEU A 103 -14.42 -1.99 4.67
CA LEU A 103 -14.84 -2.96 3.66
C LEU A 103 -14.81 -2.32 2.27
N GLU A 104 -14.25 -3.04 1.31
CA GLU A 104 -14.34 -2.69 -0.10
C GLU A 104 -15.80 -2.67 -0.57
N THR A 105 -16.19 -1.59 -1.24
CA THR A 105 -17.59 -1.32 -1.63
C THR A 105 -17.72 -0.90 -3.09
N ASP A 106 -17.00 -1.56 -3.99
CA ASP A 106 -17.06 -1.30 -5.45
C ASP A 106 -17.03 0.21 -5.81
N GLY A 107 -16.16 0.98 -5.14
CA GLY A 107 -16.00 2.42 -5.43
C GLY A 107 -17.11 3.32 -4.89
N ALA A 108 -17.96 2.85 -3.98
CA ALA A 108 -19.08 3.64 -3.46
C ALA A 108 -18.64 4.96 -2.76
N TYR A 109 -17.41 5.02 -2.28
CA TYR A 109 -16.86 6.18 -1.57
C TYR A 109 -15.99 7.09 -2.45
N ASP A 110 -15.61 6.67 -3.66
CA ASP A 110 -14.72 7.43 -4.56
C ASP A 110 -15.29 8.79 -5.00
N GLN A 111 -16.59 8.97 -4.90
CA GLN A 111 -17.24 10.26 -5.16
C GLN A 111 -17.13 11.26 -4.00
N PHE A 112 -16.68 10.85 -2.82
CA PHE A 112 -16.63 11.67 -1.60
C PHE A 112 -15.20 12.03 -1.19
N VAL A 113 -14.20 11.28 -1.64
CA VAL A 113 -12.80 11.44 -1.29
C VAL A 113 -11.91 11.16 -2.51
N ASP A 114 -10.70 11.69 -2.52
CA ASP A 114 -9.77 11.50 -3.65
C ASP A 114 -9.13 10.11 -3.67
N ALA A 115 -9.03 9.46 -2.50
CA ALA A 115 -8.55 8.10 -2.40
C ALA A 115 -9.15 7.36 -1.20
N VAL A 116 -9.33 6.06 -1.37
CA VAL A 116 -9.76 5.14 -0.29
C VAL A 116 -8.66 4.12 -0.03
N VAL A 117 -8.45 3.78 1.24
CA VAL A 117 -7.51 2.73 1.64
C VAL A 117 -8.21 1.66 2.48
N TYR A 118 -7.86 0.40 2.25
CA TYR A 118 -8.39 -0.80 2.93
C TYR A 118 -7.25 -1.56 3.63
N PRO A 119 -6.75 -1.08 4.79
CA PRO A 119 -5.59 -1.66 5.46
C PRO A 119 -5.79 -3.11 5.89
N GLU A 120 -7.01 -3.45 6.31
CA GLU A 120 -7.38 -4.81 6.74
C GLU A 120 -7.28 -5.79 5.58
N GLU A 121 -7.78 -5.44 4.41
CA GLU A 121 -7.69 -6.28 3.21
C GLU A 121 -6.25 -6.45 2.74
N ALA A 122 -5.49 -5.35 2.69
CA ALA A 122 -4.07 -5.40 2.34
C ALA A 122 -3.29 -6.31 3.31
N GLY A 123 -3.53 -6.17 4.62
CA GLY A 123 -2.95 -7.00 5.67
C GLY A 123 -3.38 -8.47 5.58
N ALA A 124 -4.66 -8.73 5.34
CA ALA A 124 -5.20 -10.07 5.19
C ALA A 124 -4.62 -10.80 3.98
N ARG A 125 -4.42 -10.11 2.86
CA ARG A 125 -3.77 -10.66 1.65
C ARG A 125 -2.33 -11.11 1.96
N VAL A 126 -1.55 -10.25 2.63
CA VAL A 126 -0.18 -10.59 3.05
C VAL A 126 -0.19 -11.76 4.02
N ALA A 127 -1.09 -11.76 5.02
CA ALA A 127 -1.21 -12.85 5.97
C ALA A 127 -1.60 -14.17 5.30
N ALA A 128 -2.56 -14.16 4.36
CA ALA A 128 -2.96 -15.34 3.60
C ALA A 128 -1.79 -15.94 2.82
N ASN A 129 -1.03 -15.09 2.09
CA ASN A 129 0.16 -15.52 1.34
C ASN A 129 1.20 -16.18 2.27
N LYS A 130 1.48 -15.58 3.43
CA LYS A 130 2.44 -16.14 4.40
C LYS A 130 1.93 -17.42 5.08
N THR A 131 0.63 -17.50 5.37
CA THR A 131 0.01 -18.67 6.01
C THR A 131 -0.08 -19.85 5.06
N ALA A 132 -0.43 -19.63 3.81
CA ALA A 132 -0.51 -20.67 2.81
C ALA A 132 0.85 -21.30 2.48
N GLY A 133 1.95 -20.62 2.82
CA GLY A 133 3.31 -21.05 2.45
C GLY A 133 3.45 -21.25 0.93
N SER A 134 2.59 -20.56 0.17
CA SER A 134 2.50 -20.75 -1.27
C SER A 134 3.81 -20.31 -1.92
N GLU A 135 4.29 -21.13 -2.83
CA GLU A 135 5.46 -20.83 -3.67
C GLU A 135 5.11 -19.77 -4.75
N VAL A 136 3.87 -19.28 -4.72
CA VAL A 136 3.36 -18.15 -5.52
C VAL A 136 2.68 -17.17 -4.58
N GLN A 137 3.09 -15.92 -4.59
CA GLN A 137 2.53 -14.86 -3.74
C GLN A 137 2.21 -13.64 -4.59
N THR A 138 0.97 -13.16 -4.53
CA THR A 138 0.62 -11.85 -5.12
C THR A 138 1.18 -10.75 -4.23
N LEU A 139 2.14 -9.97 -4.73
CA LEU A 139 2.75 -8.86 -4.01
C LEU A 139 1.92 -7.58 -4.11
N ALA A 140 1.35 -7.30 -5.28
CA ALA A 140 0.48 -6.16 -5.52
C ALA A 140 -0.46 -6.43 -6.70
N GLY A 141 -1.71 -5.95 -6.60
CA GLY A 141 -2.53 -5.67 -7.78
C GLY A 141 -2.15 -4.26 -8.27
N VAL A 142 -1.75 -4.14 -9.52
CA VAL A 142 -1.53 -2.84 -10.16
C VAL A 142 -2.84 -2.42 -10.81
N THR A 143 -3.04 -1.13 -11.04
CA THR A 143 -4.27 -0.63 -11.67
C THR A 143 -4.52 -1.33 -13.01
N GLY A 144 -5.68 -1.98 -13.16
CA GLY A 144 -6.04 -2.75 -14.34
C GLY A 144 -5.79 -4.26 -14.18
N ASP A 145 -5.56 -4.96 -15.29
CA ASP A 145 -5.45 -6.42 -15.36
C ASP A 145 -4.02 -6.95 -15.11
N ILE A 146 -3.14 -6.16 -14.48
CA ILE A 146 -1.74 -6.55 -14.19
C ILE A 146 -1.59 -6.91 -12.73
N GLU A 147 -1.01 -8.07 -12.47
CA GLU A 147 -0.60 -8.55 -11.15
C GLU A 147 0.92 -8.61 -11.04
N ILE A 148 1.46 -8.27 -9.88
CA ILE A 148 2.86 -8.54 -9.54
C ILE A 148 2.88 -9.72 -8.58
N ILE A 149 3.46 -10.81 -9.03
CA ILE A 149 3.54 -12.06 -8.28
C ILE A 149 4.98 -12.47 -8.03
N GLU A 150 5.24 -13.11 -6.92
CA GLU A 150 6.48 -13.79 -6.64
C GLU A 150 6.28 -15.29 -6.84
N ILE A 151 7.13 -15.91 -7.67
CA ILE A 151 7.03 -17.33 -8.03
C ILE A 151 8.36 -18.03 -7.73
N ARG A 152 8.29 -19.16 -7.05
CA ARG A 152 9.43 -20.08 -6.91
C ARG A 152 9.47 -21.07 -8.07
N VAL A 153 10.60 -21.16 -8.76
CA VAL A 153 10.81 -22.12 -9.83
C VAL A 153 10.94 -23.53 -9.26
N ALA A 154 10.06 -24.45 -9.68
CA ALA A 154 10.13 -25.85 -9.26
C ALA A 154 11.32 -26.57 -9.90
N GLU A 155 11.80 -27.65 -9.26
CA GLU A 155 12.96 -28.42 -9.72
C GLU A 155 12.76 -29.04 -11.12
N ASP A 156 11.52 -29.45 -11.40
CA ASP A 156 11.10 -30.12 -12.62
C ASP A 156 10.27 -29.21 -13.55
N ALA A 157 10.23 -27.91 -13.27
CA ALA A 157 9.49 -26.95 -14.10
C ALA A 157 10.03 -26.89 -15.53
N PRO A 158 9.18 -26.71 -16.55
CA PRO A 158 9.62 -26.56 -17.95
C PRO A 158 10.65 -25.45 -18.20
N ALA A 159 10.62 -24.39 -17.38
CA ALA A 159 11.53 -23.25 -17.44
C ALA A 159 12.80 -23.45 -16.61
N ALA A 160 12.89 -24.47 -15.75
CA ALA A 160 13.99 -24.69 -14.85
C ALA A 160 15.34 -24.85 -15.59
N GLY A 161 16.35 -24.11 -15.14
CA GLY A 161 17.70 -24.14 -15.71
C GLY A 161 17.87 -23.48 -17.08
N ARG A 162 16.81 -22.89 -17.64
CA ARG A 162 16.84 -22.16 -18.92
C ARG A 162 16.99 -20.66 -18.68
N THR A 163 17.54 -19.96 -19.66
CA THR A 163 17.57 -18.50 -19.65
C THR A 163 16.20 -17.91 -20.01
N LEU A 164 15.94 -16.65 -19.62
CA LEU A 164 14.69 -15.97 -20.01
C LEU A 164 14.53 -15.88 -21.53
N ALA A 165 15.62 -15.74 -22.28
CA ALA A 165 15.60 -15.72 -23.75
C ALA A 165 15.19 -17.06 -24.36
N GLU A 166 15.41 -18.19 -23.66
CA GLU A 166 15.08 -19.54 -24.13
C GLU A 166 13.66 -19.98 -23.75
N VAL A 167 13.02 -19.29 -22.81
CA VAL A 167 11.65 -19.61 -22.39
C VAL A 167 10.67 -18.75 -23.16
N SER A 168 9.70 -19.39 -23.82
CA SER A 168 8.62 -18.68 -24.49
C SER A 168 7.51 -18.35 -23.49
N PHE A 169 7.67 -17.26 -22.76
CA PHE A 169 6.59 -16.76 -21.91
C PHE A 169 5.42 -16.22 -22.75
N PRO A 170 4.17 -16.34 -22.28
CA PRO A 170 3.04 -15.73 -22.94
C PRO A 170 3.18 -14.20 -23.00
N ALA A 171 2.58 -13.59 -24.03
CA ALA A 171 2.48 -12.13 -24.09
C ALA A 171 1.77 -11.60 -22.84
N GLY A 172 2.19 -10.43 -22.34
CA GLY A 172 1.70 -9.92 -21.06
C GLY A 172 2.47 -10.43 -19.82
N THR A 173 3.66 -11.02 -20.03
CA THR A 173 4.54 -11.47 -18.94
C THR A 173 5.87 -10.73 -18.97
N LEU A 174 6.31 -10.25 -17.82
CA LEU A 174 7.63 -9.63 -17.61
C LEU A 174 8.26 -10.15 -16.32
N VAL A 175 9.36 -10.91 -16.42
CA VAL A 175 10.14 -11.28 -15.25
C VAL A 175 11.01 -10.08 -14.84
N ILE A 176 10.76 -9.53 -13.65
CA ILE A 176 11.34 -8.28 -13.16
C ILE A 176 12.68 -8.53 -12.45
N SER A 177 12.70 -9.52 -11.52
CA SER A 177 13.89 -9.78 -10.72
C SER A 177 14.66 -11.02 -11.17
N GLY A 178 15.97 -11.00 -10.97
CA GLY A 178 16.81 -12.19 -10.96
C GLY A 178 16.56 -13.05 -9.70
N PRO A 179 17.36 -14.12 -9.51
CA PRO A 179 17.22 -15.01 -8.37
C PRO A 179 17.22 -14.24 -7.05
N ASP A 180 16.22 -14.53 -6.19
CA ASP A 180 16.11 -13.97 -4.84
C ASP A 180 16.04 -12.42 -4.79
N GLY A 181 15.56 -11.78 -5.88
CA GLY A 181 15.31 -10.32 -5.92
C GLY A 181 16.57 -9.45 -5.96
N SER A 182 17.76 -10.03 -6.12
CA SER A 182 19.02 -9.30 -5.98
C SER A 182 19.38 -8.38 -7.15
N GLN A 183 18.81 -8.63 -8.33
CA GLN A 183 19.10 -7.89 -9.57
C GLN A 183 17.87 -7.82 -10.48
N ILE A 184 17.85 -6.84 -11.38
CA ILE A 184 16.86 -6.79 -12.46
C ILE A 184 17.19 -7.90 -13.46
N SER A 185 16.18 -8.63 -13.91
CA SER A 185 16.32 -9.71 -14.89
C SER A 185 16.83 -9.19 -16.24
N GLN A 186 17.64 -10.00 -16.89
CA GLN A 186 18.13 -9.79 -18.25
C GLN A 186 17.79 -11.02 -19.10
N PRO A 187 17.80 -10.95 -20.44
CA PRO A 187 17.53 -12.11 -21.30
C PRO A 187 18.38 -13.33 -20.97
N GLU A 188 19.59 -13.12 -20.49
CA GLU A 188 20.58 -14.15 -20.12
C GLU A 188 20.39 -14.67 -18.68
N THR A 189 19.48 -14.07 -17.90
CA THR A 189 19.18 -14.53 -16.53
C THR A 189 18.63 -15.96 -16.59
N THR A 190 19.31 -16.87 -15.89
CA THR A 190 18.89 -18.28 -15.81
C THR A 190 17.85 -18.44 -14.70
N LEU A 191 16.76 -19.14 -15.01
CA LEU A 191 15.72 -19.50 -14.05
C LEU A 191 16.20 -20.68 -13.18
N THR A 192 16.79 -20.34 -12.05
CA THR A 192 17.42 -21.31 -11.13
C THR A 192 16.33 -22.05 -10.33
N PRO A 193 16.28 -23.39 -10.37
CA PRO A 193 15.39 -24.17 -9.53
C PRO A 193 15.52 -23.80 -8.05
N GLY A 194 14.42 -23.74 -7.34
CA GLY A 194 14.34 -23.35 -5.92
C GLY A 194 14.40 -21.85 -5.65
N SER A 195 14.87 -21.02 -6.59
CA SER A 195 14.91 -19.54 -6.41
C SER A 195 13.58 -18.88 -6.73
N GLN A 196 13.35 -17.70 -6.12
CA GLN A 196 12.15 -16.89 -6.29
C GLN A 196 12.41 -15.77 -7.30
N TYR A 197 11.38 -15.46 -8.09
CA TYR A 197 11.39 -14.42 -9.11
C TYR A 197 10.15 -13.56 -8.99
N VAL A 198 10.30 -12.25 -9.13
CA VAL A 198 9.17 -11.31 -9.22
C VAL A 198 8.78 -11.17 -10.68
N VAL A 199 7.50 -11.37 -10.96
CA VAL A 199 6.94 -11.36 -12.32
C VAL A 199 5.75 -10.42 -12.36
N ALA A 200 5.72 -9.49 -13.33
CA ALA A 200 4.50 -8.78 -13.69
C ALA A 200 3.79 -9.59 -14.77
N VAL A 201 2.50 -9.83 -14.60
CA VAL A 201 1.72 -10.70 -15.47
C VAL A 201 0.30 -10.16 -15.64
N GLU A 202 -0.23 -10.23 -16.86
CA GLU A 202 -1.65 -9.98 -17.09
C GLU A 202 -2.48 -11.13 -16.49
N SER A 203 -3.57 -10.81 -15.78
CA SER A 203 -4.41 -11.79 -15.07
C SER A 203 -4.87 -12.96 -15.95
N GLY A 204 -5.08 -12.71 -17.24
CA GLY A 204 -5.51 -13.72 -18.19
C GLY A 204 -4.48 -14.80 -18.53
N VAL A 205 -3.19 -14.60 -18.20
CA VAL A 205 -2.10 -15.54 -18.55
C VAL A 205 -1.32 -16.05 -17.33
N VAL A 206 -1.80 -15.76 -16.11
CA VAL A 206 -1.19 -16.22 -14.85
C VAL A 206 -0.98 -17.74 -14.85
N ASP A 207 -2.00 -18.51 -15.20
CA ASP A 207 -1.96 -19.99 -15.20
C ASP A 207 -0.89 -20.53 -16.16
N GLU A 208 -0.72 -19.92 -17.33
CA GLU A 208 0.31 -20.34 -18.29
C GLU A 208 1.72 -20.07 -17.75
N VAL A 209 1.93 -18.93 -17.08
CA VAL A 209 3.20 -18.62 -16.43
C VAL A 209 3.48 -19.60 -15.30
N LEU A 210 2.46 -19.94 -14.50
CA LEU A 210 2.59 -20.94 -13.42
C LEU A 210 2.97 -22.31 -13.97
N GLN A 211 2.36 -22.76 -15.10
CA GLN A 211 2.75 -24.01 -15.73
C GLN A 211 4.19 -24.02 -16.23
N LEU A 212 4.70 -22.91 -16.73
CA LEU A 212 6.10 -22.81 -17.18
C LEU A 212 7.09 -22.84 -16.01
N MET A 213 6.78 -22.17 -14.90
CA MET A 213 7.69 -21.98 -13.78
C MET A 213 7.53 -23.04 -12.68
N ARG A 214 6.45 -23.82 -12.70
CA ARG A 214 6.16 -24.82 -11.68
C ARG A 214 5.80 -26.23 -12.20
N GLY A 215 5.32 -26.35 -13.43
CA GLY A 215 4.86 -27.61 -14.02
C GLY A 215 3.36 -27.83 -13.90
#